data_63b0f93bcb3ce2c8fc72eb332aec54d0
#
_entry.id   63b0f93bcb3ce2c8fc72eb332aec54d0
#
_cell.length_a   1.000
_cell.length_b   1.000
_cell.length_c   1.000
_cell.angle_alpha   90.00
_cell.angle_beta   90.00
_cell.angle_gamma   90.00
#
_symmetry.space_group_name_H-M   'P 1'
#
loop_
_entity.id
_entity.type
_entity.pdbx_description
1 polymer ?
#
loop_
_entity_poly.entity_id
_entity_poly.type
_entity_poly.pdbx_seq_one_letter_code
_entity_poly.pdbx_strand_id
1 'polypeptide(L)'
;LLVVIKWGGNAVIRFFISVFAAGLSCINAASAEDLLAGADVGYGEYLSGECVTCHSQKGVDKGIPAINGLDAEVFATVMHAYKAGDMEHPVMQMVAGRLDGEQIASLAVYFASLSSAE
;
A
#
# COMPACT_ATOMS: atom_id res chain seq x y z
N LEU A 1 -15.28 39.46 8.50
CA LEU A 1 -15.88 40.15 9.65
C LEU A 1 -14.88 41.17 10.18
N LEU A 2 -15.20 42.45 10.10
CA LEU A 2 -14.37 43.56 10.60
C LEU A 2 -14.74 43.82 12.06
N VAL A 3 -13.85 43.47 12.99
CA VAL A 3 -13.99 43.87 14.38
C VAL A 3 -13.14 45.11 14.60
N VAL A 4 -13.81 46.24 14.87
CA VAL A 4 -13.14 47.51 15.19
C VAL A 4 -13.17 47.64 16.72
N ILE A 5 -12.02 47.49 17.36
CA ILE A 5 -11.84 47.76 18.78
C ILE A 5 -11.25 49.17 18.93
N LYS A 6 -12.05 50.09 19.47
CA LYS A 6 -11.62 51.50 19.73
C LYS A 6 -11.08 51.60 21.17
N TRP A 7 -9.76 51.70 21.28
CA TRP A 7 -9.11 52.11 22.50
C TRP A 7 -8.80 53.61 22.47
N GLY A 8 -9.15 54.29 23.53
CA GLY A 8 -9.08 55.75 23.58
C GLY A 8 -7.67 56.32 23.35
N GLY A 9 -7.57 57.19 22.35
CA GLY A 9 -6.35 57.92 21.97
C GLY A 9 -5.91 57.61 20.53
N ASN A 10 -6.34 58.42 19.61
CA ASN A 10 -5.89 58.71 18.23
C ASN A 10 -4.99 57.70 17.44
N ALA A 11 -5.14 56.41 17.60
CA ALA A 11 -4.47 55.49 16.68
C ALA A 11 -5.45 54.38 16.27
N VAL A 12 -5.83 54.36 14.97
CA VAL A 12 -6.61 53.29 14.38
C VAL A 12 -5.63 52.19 13.94
N ILE A 13 -5.42 51.21 14.81
CA ILE A 13 -4.59 50.04 14.42
C ILE A 13 -5.53 49.05 13.73
N ARG A 14 -5.37 48.92 12.41
CA ARG A 14 -6.02 47.91 11.58
C ARG A 14 -5.26 46.59 11.75
N PHE A 15 -5.75 45.68 12.60
CA PHE A 15 -5.30 44.27 12.58
C PHE A 15 -6.01 43.54 11.46
N PHE A 16 -5.26 43.15 10.45
CA PHE A 16 -5.71 42.15 9.49
C PHE A 16 -5.56 40.77 10.16
N ILE A 17 -6.63 40.19 10.61
CA ILE A 17 -6.64 38.78 10.99
C ILE A 17 -6.73 37.99 9.69
N SER A 18 -5.56 37.54 9.18
CA SER A 18 -5.53 36.51 8.16
C SER A 18 -6.07 35.22 8.77
N VAL A 19 -7.29 34.87 8.38
CA VAL A 19 -7.82 33.52 8.63
C VAL A 19 -7.00 32.57 7.76
N PHE A 20 -5.99 31.97 8.37
CA PHE A 20 -5.24 30.86 7.77
C PHE A 20 -6.21 29.67 7.77
N ALA A 21 -6.90 29.47 6.65
CA ALA A 21 -7.66 28.25 6.42
C ALA A 21 -6.64 27.11 6.38
N ALA A 22 -6.46 26.45 7.53
CA ALA A 22 -5.74 25.20 7.60
C ALA A 22 -6.51 24.20 6.74
N GLY A 23 -6.04 24.02 5.50
CA GLY A 23 -6.49 22.95 4.64
C GLY A 23 -6.17 21.63 5.33
N LEU A 24 -7.19 20.97 5.86
CA LEU A 24 -7.10 19.60 6.34
C LEU A 24 -6.81 18.75 5.09
N SER A 25 -5.52 18.51 4.81
CA SER A 25 -5.12 17.51 3.83
C SER A 25 -5.59 16.18 4.36
N CYS A 26 -6.69 15.67 3.80
CA CYS A 26 -7.09 14.28 3.99
C CYS A 26 -5.97 13.42 3.43
N ILE A 27 -5.11 12.91 4.31
CA ILE A 27 -4.19 11.83 3.99
C ILE A 27 -5.12 10.63 3.78
N ASN A 28 -5.43 10.31 2.51
CA ASN A 28 -6.04 9.05 2.17
C ASN A 28 -5.02 7.96 2.50
N ALA A 29 -5.12 7.38 3.70
CA ALA A 29 -4.53 6.08 3.96
C ALA A 29 -5.27 5.11 3.03
N ALA A 30 -4.57 4.52 2.05
CA ALA A 30 -5.10 3.41 1.28
C ALA A 30 -5.54 2.34 2.28
N SER A 31 -6.82 2.06 2.33
CA SER A 31 -7.34 1.00 3.20
C SER A 31 -6.95 -0.35 2.62
N ALA A 32 -6.87 -1.38 3.48
CA ALA A 32 -6.58 -2.74 3.06
C ALA A 32 -7.53 -3.23 1.94
N GLU A 33 -8.79 -2.80 1.97
CA GLU A 33 -9.78 -3.06 0.93
C GLU A 33 -9.37 -2.50 -0.45
N ASP A 34 -8.63 -1.41 -0.49
CA ASP A 34 -8.13 -0.81 -1.73
C ASP A 34 -6.97 -1.62 -2.33
N LEU A 35 -6.13 -2.24 -1.48
CA LEU A 35 -5.03 -3.10 -1.93
C LEU A 35 -5.49 -4.38 -2.64
N LEU A 36 -6.71 -4.85 -2.37
CA LEU A 36 -7.30 -6.04 -2.95
C LEU A 36 -8.40 -5.73 -3.97
N ALA A 37 -8.55 -4.46 -4.37
CA ALA A 37 -9.54 -4.06 -5.36
C ALA A 37 -9.30 -4.76 -6.69
N GLY A 38 -10.37 -5.33 -7.26
CA GLY A 38 -10.32 -6.04 -8.55
C GLY A 38 -9.69 -7.44 -8.48
N ALA A 39 -9.40 -7.97 -7.27
CA ALA A 39 -8.79 -9.28 -7.11
C ALA A 39 -9.65 -10.41 -7.69
N ASP A 40 -9.02 -11.29 -8.46
CA ASP A 40 -9.62 -12.53 -9.01
C ASP A 40 -8.71 -13.72 -8.72
N VAL A 41 -9.25 -14.73 -8.03
CA VAL A 41 -8.49 -15.93 -7.61
C VAL A 41 -7.99 -16.73 -8.82
N GLY A 42 -8.82 -16.88 -9.86
CA GLY A 42 -8.46 -17.63 -11.07
C GLY A 42 -7.36 -16.92 -11.86
N TYR A 43 -7.39 -15.59 -11.91
CA TYR A 43 -6.32 -14.82 -12.52
C TYR A 43 -5.03 -14.90 -11.69
N GLY A 44 -5.13 -14.89 -10.35
CA GLY A 44 -4.01 -15.11 -9.46
C GLY A 44 -3.38 -16.49 -9.65
N GLU A 45 -4.20 -17.55 -9.80
CA GLU A 45 -3.72 -18.89 -10.13
C GLU A 45 -2.92 -18.91 -11.44
N TYR A 46 -3.45 -18.30 -12.48
CA TYR A 46 -2.76 -18.19 -13.76
C TYR A 46 -1.40 -17.48 -13.65
N LEU A 47 -1.32 -16.41 -12.90
CA LEU A 47 -0.10 -15.63 -12.70
C LEU A 47 0.92 -16.33 -11.77
N SER A 48 0.47 -17.22 -10.90
CA SER A 48 1.30 -17.81 -9.83
C SER A 48 2.46 -18.68 -10.33
N GLY A 49 2.40 -19.13 -11.58
CA GLY A 49 3.40 -20.03 -12.18
C GLY A 49 4.84 -19.51 -12.08
N GLU A 50 5.04 -18.20 -12.21
CA GLU A 50 6.38 -17.61 -12.03
C GLU A 50 6.83 -17.58 -10.56
N CYS A 51 5.89 -17.42 -9.64
CA CYS A 51 6.17 -17.31 -8.20
C CYS A 51 6.62 -18.66 -7.63
N VAL A 52 5.90 -19.73 -7.95
CA VAL A 52 6.15 -21.08 -7.41
C VAL A 52 7.47 -21.68 -7.89
N THR A 53 8.07 -21.14 -8.93
CA THR A 53 9.40 -21.56 -9.38
C THR A 53 10.46 -21.36 -8.30
N CYS A 54 10.37 -20.28 -7.53
CA CYS A 54 11.29 -19.98 -6.43
C CYS A 54 10.64 -20.21 -5.07
N HIS A 55 9.36 -19.80 -4.90
CA HIS A 55 8.60 -19.88 -3.65
C HIS A 55 7.89 -21.23 -3.46
N SER A 56 8.48 -22.31 -3.94
CA SER A 56 7.99 -23.67 -3.68
C SER A 56 8.44 -24.15 -2.31
N GLN A 57 7.85 -25.26 -1.84
CA GLN A 57 8.28 -25.97 -0.63
C GLN A 57 9.81 -26.17 -0.57
N LYS A 58 10.43 -26.49 -1.70
CA LYS A 58 11.89 -26.68 -1.80
C LYS A 58 12.69 -25.38 -1.71
N GLY A 59 12.06 -24.23 -1.90
CA GLY A 59 12.69 -22.93 -1.78
C GLY A 59 12.95 -22.55 -0.32
N VAL A 60 12.13 -23.02 0.60
CA VAL A 60 12.26 -22.76 2.05
C VAL A 60 13.63 -23.23 2.56
N ASP A 61 14.11 -24.38 2.11
CA ASP A 61 15.43 -24.92 2.47
C ASP A 61 16.60 -24.04 2.01
N LYS A 62 16.35 -23.11 1.08
CA LYS A 62 17.32 -22.16 0.55
C LYS A 62 17.12 -20.74 1.10
N GLY A 63 16.28 -20.58 2.12
CA GLY A 63 15.97 -19.28 2.71
C GLY A 63 14.97 -18.44 1.91
N ILE A 64 14.28 -19.03 0.91
CA ILE A 64 13.19 -18.36 0.19
C ILE A 64 11.90 -18.57 0.98
N PRO A 65 11.17 -17.52 1.39
CA PRO A 65 9.99 -17.67 2.23
C PRO A 65 8.87 -18.42 1.51
N ALA A 66 8.14 -19.25 2.26
CA ALA A 66 6.88 -19.82 1.79
C ALA A 66 5.82 -18.71 1.70
N ILE A 67 5.03 -18.74 0.63
CA ILE A 67 3.99 -17.73 0.38
C ILE A 67 2.57 -18.32 0.35
N ASN A 68 2.44 -19.64 0.35
CA ASN A 68 1.15 -20.31 0.45
C ASN A 68 0.53 -20.07 1.83
N GLY A 69 -0.73 -19.69 1.87
CA GLY A 69 -1.45 -19.38 3.09
C GLY A 69 -1.07 -18.07 3.76
N LEU A 70 -0.24 -17.25 3.10
CA LEU A 70 0.05 -15.91 3.57
C LEU A 70 -1.21 -15.04 3.46
N ASP A 71 -1.46 -14.23 4.48
CA ASP A 71 -2.56 -13.28 4.46
C ASP A 71 -2.51 -12.37 3.23
N ALA A 72 -3.67 -12.17 2.57
CA ALA A 72 -3.73 -11.45 1.30
C ALA A 72 -3.28 -9.99 1.42
N GLU A 73 -3.65 -9.30 2.50
CA GLU A 73 -3.26 -7.90 2.72
C GLU A 73 -1.76 -7.80 2.99
N VAL A 74 -1.21 -8.73 3.74
CA VAL A 74 0.24 -8.83 4.00
C VAL A 74 0.99 -9.07 2.69
N PHE A 75 0.53 -10.01 1.87
CA PHE A 75 1.13 -10.28 0.56
C PHE A 75 1.11 -9.03 -0.32
N ALA A 76 -0.06 -8.40 -0.48
CA ALA A 76 -0.21 -7.20 -1.31
C ALA A 76 0.69 -6.05 -0.81
N THR A 77 0.70 -5.81 0.51
CA THR A 77 1.54 -4.76 1.13
C THR A 77 3.03 -4.98 0.83
N VAL A 78 3.53 -6.20 1.02
CA VAL A 78 4.93 -6.55 0.76
C VAL A 78 5.28 -6.40 -0.73
N MET A 79 4.40 -6.84 -1.64
CA MET A 79 4.63 -6.70 -3.08
C MET A 79 4.65 -5.23 -3.51
N HIS A 80 3.77 -4.39 -2.97
CA HIS A 80 3.81 -2.94 -3.23
C HIS A 80 5.08 -2.30 -2.67
N ALA A 81 5.57 -2.73 -1.50
CA ALA A 81 6.83 -2.23 -0.94
C ALA A 81 8.04 -2.58 -1.81
N TYR A 82 8.10 -3.80 -2.36
CA TYR A 82 9.13 -4.15 -3.34
C TYR A 82 9.01 -3.34 -4.62
N LYS A 83 7.78 -3.15 -5.13
CA LYS A 83 7.52 -2.36 -6.35
C LYS A 83 7.94 -0.90 -6.17
N ALA A 84 7.73 -0.32 -5.00
CA ALA A 84 8.10 1.05 -4.66
C ALA A 84 9.61 1.21 -4.38
N GLY A 85 10.32 0.11 -4.12
CA GLY A 85 11.73 0.14 -3.69
C GLY A 85 11.93 0.33 -2.20
N ASP A 86 10.87 0.26 -1.40
CA ASP A 86 10.92 0.42 0.07
C ASP A 86 11.49 -0.83 0.76
N MET A 87 11.47 -1.97 0.07
CA MET A 87 12.13 -3.20 0.51
C MET A 87 13.25 -3.59 -0.46
N GLU A 88 14.43 -3.86 0.09
CA GLU A 88 15.61 -4.21 -0.70
C GLU A 88 15.67 -5.71 -0.96
N HIS A 89 15.36 -6.11 -2.19
CA HIS A 89 15.64 -7.42 -2.73
C HIS A 89 15.58 -7.35 -4.26
N PRO A 90 16.71 -7.31 -4.96
CA PRO A 90 16.76 -7.01 -6.40
C PRO A 90 15.83 -7.89 -7.25
N VAL A 91 15.76 -9.20 -6.95
CA VAL A 91 14.90 -10.12 -7.68
C VAL A 91 13.42 -9.80 -7.46
N MET A 92 13.02 -9.59 -6.18
CA MET A 92 11.62 -9.28 -5.88
C MET A 92 11.21 -7.89 -6.36
N GLN A 93 12.09 -6.91 -6.34
CA GLN A 93 11.84 -5.60 -6.93
C GLN A 93 11.61 -5.71 -8.45
N MET A 94 12.40 -6.54 -9.14
CA MET A 94 12.22 -6.78 -10.57
C MET A 94 10.89 -7.50 -10.86
N VAL A 95 10.52 -8.50 -10.07
CA VAL A 95 9.25 -9.22 -10.22
C VAL A 95 8.06 -8.31 -9.94
N ALA A 96 8.05 -7.65 -8.78
CA ALA A 96 6.97 -6.76 -8.37
C ALA A 96 6.82 -5.55 -9.30
N GLY A 97 7.92 -5.04 -9.83
CA GLY A 97 7.93 -3.90 -10.75
C GLY A 97 7.17 -4.14 -12.05
N ARG A 98 7.04 -5.40 -12.48
CA ARG A 98 6.30 -5.79 -13.70
C ARG A 98 4.82 -6.00 -13.49
N LEU A 99 4.36 -6.15 -12.24
CA LEU A 99 2.97 -6.39 -11.88
C LEU A 99 2.22 -5.06 -11.69
N ASP A 100 0.98 -4.99 -12.12
CA ASP A 100 0.07 -3.92 -11.75
C ASP A 100 -0.69 -4.23 -10.45
N GLY A 101 -1.54 -3.30 -9.99
CA GLY A 101 -2.27 -3.44 -8.73
C GLY A 101 -3.25 -4.61 -8.74
N GLU A 102 -3.98 -4.82 -9.85
CA GLU A 102 -4.93 -5.93 -9.99
C GLU A 102 -4.23 -7.29 -10.00
N GLN A 103 -3.07 -7.38 -10.64
CA GLN A 103 -2.25 -8.59 -10.65
C GLN A 103 -1.71 -8.92 -9.26
N ILE A 104 -1.23 -7.93 -8.52
CA ILE A 104 -0.78 -8.11 -7.13
C ILE A 104 -1.97 -8.55 -6.25
N ALA A 105 -3.12 -7.90 -6.38
CA ALA A 105 -4.33 -8.24 -5.63
C ALA A 105 -4.79 -9.69 -5.93
N SER A 106 -4.80 -10.08 -7.20
CA SER A 106 -5.20 -11.42 -7.62
C SER A 106 -4.25 -12.51 -7.12
N LEU A 107 -2.94 -12.28 -7.19
CA LEU A 107 -1.94 -13.16 -6.59
C LEU A 107 -2.12 -13.28 -5.07
N ALA A 108 -2.40 -12.16 -4.40
CA ALA A 108 -2.61 -12.11 -2.95
C ALA A 108 -3.77 -13.01 -2.51
N VAL A 109 -4.94 -12.88 -3.14
CA VAL A 109 -6.11 -13.70 -2.78
C VAL A 109 -5.93 -15.17 -3.18
N TYR A 110 -5.21 -15.44 -4.27
CA TYR A 110 -4.89 -16.82 -4.66
C TYR A 110 -4.00 -17.50 -3.63
N PHE A 111 -2.85 -16.91 -3.29
CA PHE A 111 -1.93 -17.52 -2.31
C PHE A 111 -2.55 -17.62 -0.91
N ALA A 112 -3.39 -16.66 -0.51
CA ALA A 112 -4.14 -16.74 0.75
C ALA A 112 -5.16 -17.88 0.77
N SER A 113 -5.69 -18.30 -0.39
CA SER A 113 -6.63 -19.41 -0.52
C SER A 113 -5.96 -20.79 -0.39
N LEU A 114 -4.64 -20.84 -0.52
CA LEU A 114 -3.89 -22.10 -0.42
C LEU A 114 -3.62 -22.46 1.05
N SER A 115 -3.52 -23.76 1.32
CA SER A 115 -3.09 -24.19 2.65
C SER A 115 -1.64 -23.81 2.90
N SER A 116 -1.36 -23.34 4.10
CA SER A 116 0.02 -23.10 4.56
C SER A 116 0.82 -24.40 4.43
N ALA A 117 2.07 -24.28 4.02
CA ALA A 117 2.99 -25.43 4.09
C ALA A 117 3.25 -25.74 5.57
N GLU A 118 2.85 -26.91 6.03
CA GLU A 118 3.25 -27.47 7.33
C GLU A 118 4.71 -27.93 7.30
#